data_3db2b60c127377d76ac2bfbc8c97e088
#
_entry.id   3db2b60c127377d76ac2bfbc8c97e088
#
_cell.length_a   1.000
_cell.length_b   1.000
_cell.length_c   1.000
_cell.angle_alpha   90.00
_cell.angle_beta   90.00
_cell.angle_gamma   90.00
#
_symmetry.space_group_name_H-M   'P 1'
#
loop_
_entity.id
_entity.type
_entity.pdbx_description
1 polymer ?
#
loop_
_entity_poly.entity_id
_entity_poly.type
_entity_poly.pdbx_seq_one_letter_code
_entity_poly.pdbx_strand_id
1 'polypeptide(L)'
;MWKAIEEILDNVKTLDEKEAWKFVIDKEVQDEIIRMNTQDQLYDDGIDSLSDSLGDYTPYTVMLKKQKGQKTSNITLKDTGAFYKSFKVKVIPSGFEIIADDESDYDFPLTDSFGIDILGLTEENKLYLFDYLEENYTNYVRKKLFQ
;
A
#
# COMPACT_ATOMS: atom_id res chain seq x y z
N MET A 1 14.00 -31.20 -28.70
CA MET A 1 13.86 -31.29 -27.23
C MET A 1 14.95 -30.50 -26.49
N TRP A 2 16.21 -30.70 -26.78
CA TRP A 2 17.31 -29.97 -26.16
C TRP A 2 17.24 -28.47 -26.41
N LYS A 3 16.96 -28.04 -27.64
CA LYS A 3 16.84 -26.63 -28.00
C LYS A 3 15.77 -25.91 -27.17
N ALA A 4 14.62 -26.53 -26.95
CA ALA A 4 13.56 -25.96 -26.10
C ALA A 4 14.00 -25.86 -24.63
N ILE A 5 14.77 -26.82 -24.13
CA ILE A 5 15.34 -26.77 -22.75
C ILE A 5 16.37 -25.66 -22.65
N GLU A 6 17.24 -25.50 -23.65
CA GLU A 6 18.23 -24.43 -23.69
C GLU A 6 17.57 -23.05 -23.70
N GLU A 7 16.51 -22.87 -24.49
CA GLU A 7 15.73 -21.63 -24.53
C GLU A 7 15.09 -21.32 -23.15
N ILE A 8 14.53 -22.33 -22.49
CA ILE A 8 13.97 -22.15 -21.12
C ILE A 8 15.08 -21.75 -20.14
N LEU A 9 16.23 -22.42 -20.17
CA LEU A 9 17.37 -22.11 -19.30
C LEU A 9 17.89 -20.69 -19.54
N ASP A 10 17.97 -20.27 -20.80
CA ASP A 10 18.39 -18.91 -21.14
C ASP A 10 17.36 -17.89 -20.63
N ASN A 11 16.08 -18.18 -20.77
CA ASN A 11 15.01 -17.33 -20.23
C ASN A 11 15.07 -17.22 -18.70
N VAL A 12 15.38 -18.29 -17.98
CA VAL A 12 15.59 -18.27 -16.53
C VAL A 12 16.70 -17.29 -16.15
N LYS A 13 17.81 -17.27 -16.90
CA LYS A 13 18.92 -16.35 -16.66
C LYS A 13 18.56 -14.88 -16.88
N THR A 14 17.50 -14.59 -17.65
CA THR A 14 17.04 -13.22 -17.91
C THR A 14 16.03 -12.71 -16.89
N LEU A 15 15.63 -13.53 -15.91
CA LEU A 15 14.75 -13.08 -14.84
C LEU A 15 15.45 -12.01 -14.00
N ASP A 16 14.81 -10.84 -13.93
CA ASP A 16 15.28 -9.67 -13.20
C ASP A 16 14.30 -9.35 -12.07
N GLU A 17 14.79 -9.27 -10.84
CA GLU A 17 13.96 -9.02 -9.66
C GLU A 17 13.22 -7.68 -9.76
N LYS A 18 13.90 -6.63 -10.21
CA LYS A 18 13.29 -5.32 -10.38
C LYS A 18 12.17 -5.32 -11.41
N GLU A 19 12.40 -5.99 -12.55
CA GLU A 19 11.38 -6.15 -13.60
C GLU A 19 10.20 -6.99 -13.09
N ALA A 20 10.49 -8.07 -12.34
CA ALA A 20 9.46 -8.91 -11.73
C ALA A 20 8.57 -8.10 -10.79
N TRP A 21 9.13 -7.27 -9.91
CA TRP A 21 8.37 -6.42 -9.01
C TRP A 21 7.50 -5.41 -9.77
N LYS A 22 8.01 -4.81 -10.84
CA LYS A 22 7.21 -3.90 -11.67
C LYS A 22 6.02 -4.59 -12.33
N PHE A 23 6.19 -5.83 -12.75
CA PHE A 23 5.10 -6.62 -13.34
C PHE A 23 4.09 -7.04 -12.28
N VAL A 24 4.56 -7.52 -11.13
CA VAL A 24 3.74 -8.04 -10.03
C VAL A 24 2.95 -6.93 -9.34
N ILE A 25 3.58 -5.78 -9.10
CA ILE A 25 2.92 -4.60 -8.51
C ILE A 25 2.34 -3.75 -9.64
N ASP A 26 1.36 -4.30 -10.34
CA ASP A 26 0.62 -3.61 -11.39
C ASP A 26 -0.35 -2.56 -10.80
N LYS A 27 -1.06 -1.86 -11.67
CA LYS A 27 -1.97 -0.79 -11.25
C LYS A 27 -3.08 -1.29 -10.31
N GLU A 28 -3.62 -2.46 -10.57
CA GLU A 28 -4.67 -3.06 -9.73
C GLU A 28 -4.13 -3.38 -8.33
N VAL A 29 -2.94 -3.96 -8.24
CA VAL A 29 -2.27 -4.23 -6.97
C VAL A 29 -1.94 -2.93 -6.23
N GLN A 30 -1.45 -1.91 -6.93
CA GLN A 30 -1.18 -0.60 -6.34
C GLN A 30 -2.43 0.02 -5.72
N ASP A 31 -3.55 -0.02 -6.44
CA ASP A 31 -4.83 0.51 -5.95
C ASP A 31 -5.31 -0.26 -4.72
N GLU A 32 -5.14 -1.58 -4.69
CA GLU A 32 -5.49 -2.41 -3.53
C GLU A 32 -4.59 -2.11 -2.32
N ILE A 33 -3.29 -1.92 -2.52
CA ILE A 33 -2.36 -1.51 -1.46
C ILE A 33 -2.80 -0.19 -0.83
N ILE A 34 -3.11 0.79 -1.66
CA ILE A 34 -3.57 2.11 -1.20
C ILE A 34 -4.91 1.99 -0.46
N ARG A 35 -5.84 1.21 -0.99
CA ARG A 35 -7.15 0.98 -0.34
C ARG A 35 -6.99 0.35 1.05
N MET A 36 -6.15 -0.67 1.18
CA MET A 36 -5.90 -1.30 2.47
C MET A 36 -5.29 -0.33 3.48
N ASN A 37 -4.31 0.47 3.08
CA ASN A 37 -3.69 1.43 3.98
C ASN A 37 -4.64 2.57 4.36
N THR A 38 -5.33 3.17 3.40
CA THR A 38 -6.19 4.34 3.64
C THR A 38 -7.55 3.95 4.19
N GLN A 39 -8.29 3.10 3.49
CA GLN A 39 -9.67 2.78 3.85
C GLN A 39 -9.76 1.79 5.01
N ASP A 40 -9.06 0.68 4.94
CA ASP A 40 -9.20 -0.37 5.95
C ASP A 40 -8.47 0.01 7.25
N GLN A 41 -7.19 0.39 7.16
CA GLN A 41 -6.38 0.67 8.34
C GLN A 41 -6.65 2.04 8.95
N LEU A 42 -6.42 3.11 8.20
CA LEU A 42 -6.55 4.46 8.75
C LEU A 42 -8.00 4.85 8.99
N TYR A 43 -8.89 4.64 8.03
CA TYR A 43 -10.26 5.11 8.14
C TYR A 43 -11.13 4.21 8.99
N ASP A 44 -11.24 2.92 8.64
CA ASP A 44 -12.15 2.01 9.31
C ASP A 44 -11.65 1.63 10.71
N ASP A 45 -10.38 1.23 10.84
CA ASP A 45 -9.83 0.69 12.08
C ASP A 45 -9.09 1.74 12.92
N GLY A 46 -8.64 2.84 12.32
CA GLY A 46 -7.86 3.87 13.02
C GLY A 46 -6.53 3.34 13.57
N ILE A 47 -5.83 2.52 12.78
CA ILE A 47 -4.57 1.89 13.14
C ILE A 47 -3.46 2.18 12.11
N ASP A 48 -2.22 2.07 12.56
CA ASP A 48 -1.04 2.13 11.70
C ASP A 48 -0.62 0.73 11.21
N SER A 49 0.51 0.66 10.52
CA SER A 49 1.04 -0.61 9.97
C SER A 49 1.51 -1.60 11.04
N LEU A 50 1.73 -1.16 12.27
CA LEU A 50 2.06 -2.00 13.41
C LEU A 50 0.81 -2.46 14.19
N SER A 51 -0.38 -2.14 13.67
CA SER A 51 -1.68 -2.37 14.32
C SER A 51 -1.89 -1.56 15.61
N ASP A 52 -1.11 -0.50 15.79
CA ASP A 52 -1.26 0.40 16.92
C ASP A 52 -2.37 1.42 16.64
N SER A 53 -3.23 1.65 17.63
CA SER A 53 -4.30 2.65 17.54
C SER A 53 -3.71 4.06 17.37
N LEU A 54 -4.30 4.84 16.47
CA LEU A 54 -3.97 6.27 16.34
C LEU A 54 -4.55 7.12 17.48
N GLY A 55 -5.39 6.52 18.31
CA GLY A 55 -6.06 7.18 19.43
C GLY A 55 -7.45 7.70 19.10
N ASP A 56 -7.97 8.51 19.99
CA ASP A 56 -9.29 9.12 19.89
C ASP A 56 -9.18 10.63 19.68
N TYR A 57 -10.19 11.19 19.04
CA TYR A 57 -10.31 12.65 18.93
C TYR A 57 -10.70 13.28 20.26
N THR A 58 -10.18 14.49 20.51
CA THR A 58 -10.65 15.31 21.63
C THR A 58 -12.12 15.67 21.46
N PRO A 59 -12.86 15.96 22.55
CA PRO A 59 -14.28 16.38 22.46
C PRO A 59 -14.49 17.58 21.53
N TYR A 60 -13.55 18.52 21.50
CA TYR A 60 -13.60 19.69 20.61
C TYR A 60 -13.49 19.27 19.13
N THR A 61 -12.55 18.39 18.82
CA THR A 61 -12.39 17.88 17.44
C THR A 61 -13.59 17.05 17.00
N VAL A 62 -14.17 16.25 17.89
CA VAL A 62 -15.40 15.51 17.63
C VAL A 62 -16.53 16.46 17.24
N MET A 63 -16.70 17.55 17.99
CA MET A 63 -17.71 18.57 17.68
C MET A 63 -17.53 19.16 16.30
N LEU A 64 -16.30 19.59 15.94
CA LEU A 64 -16.00 20.15 14.63
C LEU A 64 -16.23 19.16 13.49
N LYS A 65 -15.82 17.91 13.67
CA LYS A 65 -16.01 16.87 12.66
C LYS A 65 -17.48 16.49 12.48
N LYS A 66 -18.26 16.46 13.54
CA LYS A 66 -19.72 16.26 13.43
C LYS A 66 -20.41 17.36 12.63
N GLN A 67 -19.99 18.61 12.78
CA GLN A 67 -20.50 19.73 11.99
C GLN A 67 -20.22 19.54 10.50
N LYS A 68 -19.10 18.92 10.16
CA LYS A 68 -18.70 18.61 8.77
C LYS A 68 -19.27 17.29 8.26
N GLY A 69 -19.99 16.52 9.07
CA GLY A 69 -20.49 15.20 8.70
C GLY A 69 -19.40 14.14 8.58
N GLN A 70 -18.28 14.31 9.27
CA GLN A 70 -17.14 13.40 9.22
C GLN A 70 -17.18 12.35 10.34
N LYS A 71 -16.50 11.22 10.12
CA LYS A 71 -16.40 10.13 11.11
C LYS A 71 -15.68 10.60 12.37
N THR A 72 -16.19 10.24 13.54
CA THR A 72 -15.65 10.65 14.84
C THR A 72 -15.31 9.48 15.76
N SER A 73 -15.63 8.24 15.39
CA SER A 73 -15.45 7.06 16.25
C SER A 73 -14.00 6.67 16.47
N ASN A 74 -13.10 7.11 15.60
CA ASN A 74 -11.64 6.95 15.70
C ASN A 74 -10.92 8.04 14.91
N ILE A 75 -9.64 8.25 15.18
CA ILE A 75 -8.81 9.10 14.34
C ILE A 75 -8.68 8.46 12.96
N THR A 76 -8.94 9.22 11.91
CA THR A 76 -8.92 8.76 10.52
C THR A 76 -7.79 9.36 9.69
N LEU A 77 -7.21 10.47 10.11
CA LEU A 77 -6.28 11.31 9.35
C LEU A 77 -6.88 11.77 8.02
N LYS A 78 -8.22 11.91 7.97
CA LYS A 78 -8.96 12.36 6.80
C LYS A 78 -9.74 13.61 7.13
N ASP A 79 -9.38 14.73 6.50
CA ASP A 79 -10.18 15.97 6.54
C ASP A 79 -10.83 16.21 5.18
N THR A 80 -10.11 16.77 4.21
CA THR A 80 -10.62 16.98 2.84
C THR A 80 -10.53 15.72 1.99
N GLY A 81 -9.69 14.76 2.38
CA GLY A 81 -9.30 13.59 1.59
C GLY A 81 -8.03 13.82 0.77
N ALA A 82 -7.43 15.01 0.83
CA ALA A 82 -6.22 15.31 0.07
C ALA A 82 -5.04 14.41 0.47
N PHE A 83 -4.88 14.12 1.76
CA PHE A 83 -3.87 13.19 2.24
C PHE A 83 -4.04 11.79 1.62
N TYR A 84 -5.24 11.23 1.69
CA TYR A 84 -5.54 9.91 1.11
C TYR A 84 -5.31 9.86 -0.39
N LYS A 85 -5.69 10.92 -1.12
CA LYS A 85 -5.48 11.03 -2.58
C LYS A 85 -4.01 11.15 -2.97
N SER A 86 -3.15 11.56 -2.05
CA SER A 86 -1.72 11.71 -2.30
C SER A 86 -0.95 10.39 -2.21
N PHE A 87 -1.56 9.33 -1.72
CA PHE A 87 -0.92 8.02 -1.59
C PHE A 87 -0.50 7.47 -2.94
N LYS A 88 0.74 7.01 -3.00
CA LYS A 88 1.34 6.38 -4.19
C LYS A 88 2.14 5.17 -3.78
N VAL A 89 2.18 4.18 -4.63
CA VAL A 89 3.04 3.00 -4.49
C VAL A 89 4.24 3.20 -5.40
N LYS A 90 5.43 3.19 -4.82
CA LYS A 90 6.69 3.24 -5.54
C LYS A 90 7.30 1.86 -5.56
N VAL A 91 7.49 1.30 -6.76
CA VAL A 91 8.14 0.00 -6.92
C VAL A 91 9.66 0.20 -6.81
N ILE A 92 10.28 -0.59 -5.94
CA ILE A 92 11.72 -0.61 -5.71
C ILE A 92 12.29 -1.98 -6.06
N PRO A 93 13.62 -2.16 -6.20
CA PRO A 93 14.22 -3.45 -6.58
C PRO A 93 13.86 -4.62 -5.66
N SER A 94 13.56 -4.36 -4.39
CA SER A 94 13.24 -5.39 -3.38
C SER A 94 11.73 -5.44 -3.01
N GLY A 95 10.87 -4.73 -3.74
CA GLY A 95 9.44 -4.71 -3.43
C GLY A 95 8.78 -3.38 -3.75
N PHE A 96 8.18 -2.75 -2.75
CA PHE A 96 7.53 -1.45 -2.91
C PHE A 96 7.59 -0.61 -1.64
N GLU A 97 7.39 0.69 -1.81
CA GLU A 97 7.20 1.65 -0.73
C GLU A 97 5.87 2.39 -0.93
N ILE A 98 5.21 2.71 0.16
CA ILE A 98 4.05 3.61 0.15
C ILE A 98 4.54 5.00 0.50
N ILE A 99 4.22 5.97 -0.34
CA ILE A 99 4.55 7.38 -0.15
C ILE A 99 3.29 8.23 -0.20
N ALA A 100 3.27 9.33 0.53
CA ALA A 100 2.16 10.27 0.55
C ALA A 100 2.64 11.67 0.93
N ASP A 101 1.83 12.68 0.58
CA ASP A 101 2.01 14.05 1.05
C ASP A 101 1.27 14.23 2.37
N ASP A 102 1.98 14.10 3.47
CA ASP A 102 1.43 14.12 4.82
C ASP A 102 1.18 15.53 5.38
N GLU A 103 1.41 16.57 4.59
CA GLU A 103 1.05 17.96 4.89
C GLU A 103 -0.18 18.45 4.10
N SER A 104 -0.73 17.65 3.19
CA SER A 104 -1.77 18.10 2.26
C SER A 104 -3.10 18.49 2.90
N ASP A 105 -3.45 17.93 4.05
CA ASP A 105 -4.66 18.25 4.82
C ASP A 105 -4.39 19.09 6.07
N TYR A 106 -3.13 19.25 6.46
CA TYR A 106 -2.75 19.88 7.74
C TYR A 106 -1.53 20.76 7.57
N ASP A 107 -1.38 21.75 8.45
CA ASP A 107 -0.22 22.65 8.47
C ASP A 107 1.05 22.04 9.06
N PHE A 108 1.04 20.74 9.34
CA PHE A 108 2.16 20.01 9.90
C PHE A 108 2.22 18.60 9.33
N PRO A 109 3.42 17.98 9.27
CA PRO A 109 3.55 16.61 8.82
C PRO A 109 2.84 15.64 9.77
N LEU A 110 1.91 14.83 9.26
CA LEU A 110 1.22 13.81 10.06
C LEU A 110 2.18 12.76 10.62
N THR A 111 3.25 12.46 9.89
CA THR A 111 4.28 11.52 10.34
C THR A 111 5.05 11.99 11.55
N ASP A 112 5.15 13.30 11.80
CA ASP A 112 5.75 13.84 13.02
C ASP A 112 4.90 13.55 14.26
N SER A 113 3.58 13.58 14.10
CA SER A 113 2.63 13.36 15.21
C SER A 113 2.27 11.89 15.42
N PHE A 114 2.16 11.11 14.34
CA PHE A 114 1.66 9.73 14.36
C PHE A 114 2.72 8.69 13.99
N GLY A 115 3.90 9.12 13.56
CA GLY A 115 4.96 8.23 13.11
C GLY A 115 4.85 7.86 11.64
N ILE A 116 5.96 7.37 11.09
CA ILE A 116 6.04 6.92 9.69
C ILE A 116 5.20 5.67 9.42
N ASP A 117 4.84 4.93 10.45
CA ASP A 117 4.08 3.68 10.33
C ASP A 117 2.63 3.88 9.88
N ILE A 118 2.14 5.12 9.78
CA ILE A 118 0.87 5.42 9.11
C ILE A 118 0.93 5.11 7.60
N LEU A 119 2.12 5.04 7.03
CA LEU A 119 2.38 4.67 5.64
C LEU A 119 2.92 3.24 5.59
N GLY A 120 2.03 2.27 5.43
CA GLY A 120 2.42 0.87 5.38
C GLY A 120 1.23 -0.05 5.63
N LEU A 121 1.46 -1.35 5.40
CA LEU A 121 0.45 -2.38 5.61
C LEU A 121 0.71 -3.16 6.88
N THR A 122 -0.37 -3.52 7.58
CA THR A 122 -0.30 -4.47 8.69
C THR A 122 0.13 -5.86 8.19
N GLU A 123 0.61 -6.69 9.09
CA GLU A 123 0.97 -8.08 8.75
C GLU A 123 -0.24 -8.84 8.17
N GLU A 124 -1.44 -8.61 8.71
CA GLU A 124 -2.67 -9.19 8.19
C GLU A 124 -2.93 -8.77 6.74
N ASN A 125 -2.82 -7.49 6.43
CA ASN A 125 -3.02 -6.97 5.08
C ASN A 125 -1.92 -7.41 4.11
N LYS A 126 -0.69 -7.58 4.58
CA LYS A 126 0.39 -8.17 3.78
C LYS A 126 0.08 -9.62 3.37
N LEU A 127 -0.46 -10.42 4.28
CA LEU A 127 -0.90 -11.78 3.97
C LEU A 127 -2.03 -11.80 2.93
N TYR A 128 -2.97 -10.87 3.04
CA TYR A 128 -4.03 -10.69 2.07
C TYR A 128 -3.50 -10.33 0.68
N LEU A 129 -2.52 -9.43 0.65
CA LEU A 129 -1.86 -9.00 -0.59
C LEU A 129 -1.10 -10.15 -1.25
N PHE A 130 -0.56 -11.08 -0.47
CA PHE A 130 0.24 -12.19 -0.95
C PHE A 130 -0.45 -13.00 -2.05
N ASP A 131 -1.76 -13.23 -1.94
CA ASP A 131 -2.53 -13.97 -2.95
C ASP A 131 -2.48 -13.27 -4.32
N TYR A 132 -2.59 -11.95 -4.36
CA TYR A 132 -2.44 -11.17 -5.60
C TYR A 132 -1.03 -11.27 -6.16
N LEU A 133 -0.03 -11.15 -5.29
CA LEU A 133 1.37 -11.19 -5.70
C LEU A 133 1.76 -12.55 -6.26
N GLU A 134 1.27 -13.63 -5.65
CA GLU A 134 1.55 -15.00 -6.10
C GLU A 134 1.04 -15.25 -7.52
N GLU A 135 -0.19 -14.87 -7.80
CA GLU A 135 -0.78 -15.02 -9.14
C GLU A 135 0.00 -14.21 -10.19
N ASN A 136 0.25 -12.94 -9.91
CA ASN A 136 0.98 -12.07 -10.83
C ASN A 136 2.41 -12.54 -11.05
N TYR A 137 3.08 -13.02 -10.00
CA TYR A 137 4.43 -13.57 -10.12
C TYR A 137 4.45 -14.84 -10.96
N THR A 138 3.50 -15.73 -10.76
CA THR A 138 3.35 -16.95 -11.58
C THR A 138 3.16 -16.59 -13.05
N ASN A 139 2.32 -15.60 -13.35
CA ASN A 139 2.10 -15.11 -14.71
C ASN A 139 3.37 -14.50 -15.31
N TYR A 140 4.13 -13.73 -14.52
CA TYR A 140 5.40 -13.17 -14.96
C TYR A 140 6.41 -14.26 -15.34
N VAL A 141 6.60 -15.24 -14.47
CA VAL A 141 7.54 -16.35 -14.72
C VAL A 141 7.12 -17.13 -15.95
N ARG A 142 5.84 -17.47 -16.06
CA ARG A 142 5.29 -18.20 -17.21
C ARG A 142 5.51 -17.46 -18.51
N LYS A 143 5.26 -16.16 -18.52
CA LYS A 143 5.49 -15.29 -19.69
C LYS A 143 6.97 -15.27 -20.09
N LYS A 144 7.89 -15.23 -19.12
CA LYS A 144 9.34 -15.19 -19.40
C LYS A 144 9.90 -16.53 -19.85
N LEU A 145 9.40 -17.65 -19.31
CA LEU A 145 9.93 -18.97 -19.62
C LEU A 145 9.40 -19.54 -20.95
N PHE A 146 8.18 -19.20 -21.33
CA PHE A 146 7.48 -19.83 -22.45
C PHE A 146 7.10 -18.87 -23.59
N GLN A 147 7.79 -17.78 -23.67
CA GLN A 147 7.64 -16.84 -24.82
C GLN A 147 8.21 -17.40 -26.12
#